data_a3a0b2afd510ebd1c70f11567f6dd239
#
_entry.id   a3a0b2afd510ebd1c70f11567f6dd239
#
_cell.length_a   1.000
_cell.length_b   1.000
_cell.length_c   1.000
_cell.angle_alpha   90.00
_cell.angle_beta   90.00
_cell.angle_gamma   90.00
#
_symmetry.space_group_name_H-M   'P 1'
#
loop_
_entity.id
_entity.type
_entity.pdbx_description
1 polymer ?
#
loop_
_entity_poly.entity_id
_entity_poly.type
_entity_poly.pdbx_seq_one_letter_code
_entity_poly.pdbx_strand_id
1 'polypeptide(L)'
;RIIIAITVVLIGTGNINAQDMKTEVPKISDFPVGEENTGYAQYFTGKSWLAPLTTSKELNVPISNVTFEPGCRNNWHSHTGGQLLIAVGGIGYYQERGKAARRLLSGDVVEIAPNVEHWHGAAPDSWFSHLAIACNPQTNQNTWLEVVNDEEYAEAVKDRSSKNEKDENRIELCKKNYTQLFGGEALTGEGTDPEMMNILQKYIFGEVFRTGDLDMKTREMITCVSLAAMQQLPQLKSHAGATLNVGITPIELREAIYQCAPIIGFPKVLNALSAINSTFTERGIKLPLEKQETVTEKNRLEKGLAIQKPLYGEAMKEFLKDVPGGMGADVARFLTEVHFGDFQTRSGLNTQTRELLTFCVLTVIGAELQLQSHLQANLKVGNSKEMLTAAVIQCMPYIGFPAAIKVLDIIKEA
;
A
#
# COMPACT_ATOMS: atom_id res chain seq x y z
N ARG A 1 -31.63 -29.64 7.38
CA ARG A 1 -32.52 -28.46 7.23
C ARG A 1 -32.66 -27.83 8.60
N ILE A 2 -31.90 -26.78 8.88
CA ILE A 2 -32.08 -25.93 10.05
C ILE A 2 -32.41 -24.54 9.48
N ILE A 3 -33.61 -24.12 9.76
CA ILE A 3 -34.15 -22.79 9.41
C ILE A 3 -33.69 -21.86 10.53
N ILE A 4 -32.82 -20.90 10.23
CA ILE A 4 -32.48 -19.81 11.16
C ILE A 4 -33.43 -18.65 10.90
N ALA A 5 -34.28 -18.37 11.88
CA ALA A 5 -35.17 -17.23 11.86
C ALA A 5 -34.39 -15.95 12.12
N ILE A 6 -34.48 -15.00 11.19
CA ILE A 6 -33.94 -13.65 11.34
C ILE A 6 -34.95 -12.83 12.16
N THR A 7 -34.58 -12.50 13.39
CA THR A 7 -35.34 -11.56 14.21
C THR A 7 -34.94 -10.13 13.86
N VAL A 8 -35.80 -9.42 13.19
CA VAL A 8 -35.63 -7.99 12.91
C VAL A 8 -35.96 -7.23 14.21
N VAL A 9 -34.94 -6.64 14.83
CA VAL A 9 -35.11 -5.67 15.91
C VAL A 9 -35.32 -4.28 15.32
N LEU A 10 -36.52 -3.78 15.40
CA LEU A 10 -36.87 -2.37 15.15
C LEU A 10 -36.27 -1.51 16.24
N ILE A 11 -35.19 -0.80 15.94
CA ILE A 11 -34.64 0.25 16.81
C ILE A 11 -35.32 1.57 16.45
N GLY A 12 -35.89 2.21 17.47
CA GLY A 12 -36.67 3.42 17.40
C GLY A 12 -35.89 4.61 16.79
N THR A 13 -36.63 5.44 16.06
CA THR A 13 -36.20 6.73 15.53
C THR A 13 -35.95 7.72 16.64
N GLY A 14 -34.72 7.76 17.14
CA GLY A 14 -34.20 8.90 17.89
C GLY A 14 -33.71 9.95 16.90
N ASN A 15 -34.23 11.16 16.93
CA ASN A 15 -33.71 12.32 16.24
C ASN A 15 -32.25 12.55 16.67
N ILE A 16 -31.30 12.15 15.83
CA ILE A 16 -29.91 12.56 15.98
C ILE A 16 -29.79 13.93 15.31
N ASN A 17 -29.63 14.95 16.14
CA ASN A 17 -29.25 16.29 15.69
C ASN A 17 -27.99 16.18 14.85
N ALA A 18 -28.06 16.71 13.63
CA ALA A 18 -26.88 16.92 12.77
C ALA A 18 -26.03 18.05 13.39
N GLN A 19 -25.29 17.75 14.44
CA GLN A 19 -24.24 18.59 15.00
C GLN A 19 -22.89 17.92 14.74
N ASP A 20 -22.10 18.58 13.87
CA ASP A 20 -20.65 18.46 13.72
C ASP A 20 -20.04 17.04 13.81
N MET A 21 -20.25 16.21 12.82
CA MET A 21 -19.26 15.19 12.49
C MET A 21 -18.06 15.91 11.87
N LYS A 22 -17.10 16.31 12.72
CA LYS A 22 -15.74 16.62 12.21
C LYS A 22 -15.28 15.39 11.49
N THR A 23 -15.10 15.48 10.19
CA THR A 23 -14.48 14.41 9.39
C THR A 23 -13.07 14.24 9.93
N GLU A 24 -12.82 13.15 10.65
CA GLU A 24 -11.51 12.88 11.21
C GLU A 24 -10.58 12.58 10.04
N VAL A 25 -9.56 13.42 9.84
CA VAL A 25 -8.60 13.25 8.74
C VAL A 25 -7.77 12.01 9.02
N PRO A 26 -7.79 11.01 8.14
CA PRO A 26 -7.05 9.78 8.38
C PRO A 26 -5.54 10.03 8.35
N LYS A 27 -4.79 9.27 9.16
CA LYS A 27 -3.33 9.29 9.10
C LYS A 27 -2.86 8.50 7.87
N ILE A 28 -2.59 9.19 6.76
CA ILE A 28 -2.14 8.58 5.50
C ILE A 28 -0.63 8.66 5.28
N SER A 29 0.09 9.36 6.15
CA SER A 29 1.56 9.47 6.12
C SER A 29 2.12 9.64 7.54
N ASP A 30 3.44 9.53 7.69
CA ASP A 30 4.11 9.79 8.97
C ASP A 30 4.30 11.28 9.27
N PHE A 31 3.99 12.16 8.33
CA PHE A 31 4.04 13.59 8.52
C PHE A 31 2.75 14.12 9.16
N PRO A 32 2.84 15.19 9.98
CA PRO A 32 1.65 15.80 10.59
C PRO A 32 0.69 16.32 9.52
N VAL A 33 -0.62 16.14 9.74
CA VAL A 33 -1.66 16.67 8.84
C VAL A 33 -1.77 18.18 8.95
N GLY A 34 -1.59 18.73 10.14
CA GLY A 34 -1.73 20.17 10.41
C GLY A 34 -3.17 20.64 10.55
N GLU A 35 -3.38 21.94 10.35
CA GLU A 35 -4.69 22.59 10.47
C GLU A 35 -5.39 22.66 9.10
N GLU A 36 -6.74 22.77 9.11
CA GLU A 36 -7.51 23.01 7.88
C GLU A 36 -7.00 24.28 7.17
N ASN A 37 -6.69 24.15 5.89
CA ASN A 37 -6.04 25.20 5.09
C ASN A 37 -7.02 26.31 4.69
N THR A 38 -7.60 27.00 5.67
CA THR A 38 -8.60 28.05 5.47
C THR A 38 -8.02 29.30 4.78
N GLY A 39 -6.73 29.60 5.00
CA GLY A 39 -6.07 30.77 4.42
C GLY A 39 -5.95 30.74 2.90
N TYR A 40 -5.91 29.55 2.32
CA TYR A 40 -5.82 29.34 0.86
C TYR A 40 -7.08 28.67 0.29
N ALA A 41 -8.15 28.51 1.07
CA ALA A 41 -9.36 27.78 0.65
C ALA A 41 -9.96 28.30 -0.68
N GLN A 42 -9.84 29.58 -0.98
CA GLN A 42 -10.30 30.18 -2.25
C GLN A 42 -9.56 29.64 -3.50
N TYR A 43 -8.43 28.98 -3.33
CA TYR A 43 -7.62 28.41 -4.41
C TYR A 43 -7.72 26.88 -4.49
N PHE A 44 -8.67 26.28 -3.75
CA PHE A 44 -8.89 24.85 -3.71
C PHE A 44 -10.36 24.53 -3.97
N THR A 45 -10.61 23.48 -4.72
CA THR A 45 -11.89 22.79 -4.76
C THR A 45 -11.83 21.64 -3.79
N GLY A 46 -12.70 21.61 -2.76
CA GLY A 46 -12.64 20.64 -1.66
C GLY A 46 -11.73 21.12 -0.51
N LYS A 47 -11.56 20.27 0.51
CA LYS A 47 -10.81 20.59 1.73
C LYS A 47 -9.37 20.10 1.66
N SER A 48 -8.47 20.91 2.19
CA SER A 48 -7.06 20.56 2.37
C SER A 48 -6.59 20.97 3.75
N TRP A 49 -5.51 20.36 4.20
CA TRP A 49 -4.84 20.65 5.48
C TRP A 49 -3.37 20.98 5.21
N LEU A 50 -2.82 21.83 6.05
CA LEU A 50 -1.46 22.34 5.89
C LEU A 50 -0.70 22.22 7.21
N ALA A 51 0.44 21.54 7.17
CA ALA A 51 1.40 21.48 8.27
C ALA A 51 2.76 22.03 7.83
N PRO A 52 3.15 23.24 8.26
CA PRO A 52 4.53 23.70 8.08
C PRO A 52 5.49 22.77 8.84
N LEU A 53 6.51 22.26 8.15
CA LEU A 53 7.50 21.34 8.73
C LEU A 53 8.81 22.06 9.11
N THR A 54 9.06 23.22 8.52
CA THR A 54 10.25 24.02 8.78
C THR A 54 9.85 25.37 9.34
N THR A 55 10.51 25.78 10.44
CA THR A 55 10.27 27.06 11.13
C THR A 55 11.52 27.94 11.18
N SER A 56 12.70 27.40 10.86
CA SER A 56 13.96 28.13 10.88
C SER A 56 14.05 29.11 9.71
N LYS A 57 14.12 30.40 10.03
CA LYS A 57 14.35 31.47 9.05
C LYS A 57 15.78 31.45 8.50
N GLU A 58 16.72 30.90 9.25
CA GLU A 58 18.15 30.81 8.85
C GLU A 58 18.35 29.76 7.74
N LEU A 59 17.66 28.60 7.84
CA LEU A 59 17.73 27.57 6.81
C LEU A 59 17.06 28.00 5.50
N ASN A 60 16.04 28.85 5.60
CA ASN A 60 15.29 29.39 4.46
C ASN A 60 14.88 28.33 3.41
N VAL A 61 14.39 27.19 3.90
CA VAL A 61 13.85 26.08 3.10
C VAL A 61 12.41 25.83 3.55
N PRO A 62 11.42 26.53 3.00
CA PRO A 62 10.01 26.30 3.33
C PRO A 62 9.57 24.92 2.86
N ILE A 63 9.17 24.09 3.81
CA ILE A 63 8.61 22.75 3.56
C ILE A 63 7.28 22.67 4.31
N SER A 64 6.25 22.26 3.61
CA SER A 64 4.94 21.98 4.21
C SER A 64 4.42 20.63 3.77
N ASN A 65 3.79 19.91 4.69
CA ASN A 65 2.95 18.78 4.32
C ASN A 65 1.56 19.31 3.96
N VAL A 66 1.08 18.98 2.76
CA VAL A 66 -0.26 19.35 2.29
C VAL A 66 -1.05 18.06 2.11
N THR A 67 -2.18 17.97 2.82
CA THR A 67 -3.09 16.82 2.75
C THR A 67 -4.41 17.24 2.11
N PHE A 68 -4.89 16.46 1.17
CA PHE A 68 -6.10 16.68 0.38
C PHE A 68 -7.12 15.59 0.69
N GLU A 69 -8.38 15.97 0.91
CA GLU A 69 -9.47 14.98 0.92
C GLU A 69 -9.73 14.41 -0.49
N PRO A 70 -10.43 13.28 -0.62
CA PRO A 70 -10.79 12.72 -1.91
C PRO A 70 -11.45 13.75 -2.84
N GLY A 71 -10.96 13.85 -4.08
CA GLY A 71 -11.44 14.80 -5.08
C GLY A 71 -10.96 16.24 -4.90
N CYS A 72 -10.29 16.58 -3.80
CA CYS A 72 -9.75 17.92 -3.59
C CYS A 72 -8.55 18.20 -4.50
N ARG A 73 -8.52 19.39 -5.08
CA ARG A 73 -7.46 19.89 -5.96
C ARG A 73 -7.27 21.38 -5.82
N ASN A 74 -6.05 21.86 -6.09
CA ASN A 74 -5.82 23.28 -6.18
C ASN A 74 -6.08 23.83 -7.59
N ASN A 75 -6.19 25.14 -7.68
CA ASN A 75 -6.29 25.85 -8.96
C ASN A 75 -5.01 25.69 -9.77
N TRP A 76 -5.07 25.97 -11.06
CA TRP A 76 -3.89 26.22 -11.87
C TRP A 76 -3.05 27.32 -11.21
N HIS A 77 -1.75 27.13 -11.15
CA HIS A 77 -0.83 28.10 -10.54
C HIS A 77 0.61 27.89 -11.05
N SER A 78 1.46 28.85 -10.77
CA SER A 78 2.89 28.76 -11.06
C SER A 78 3.73 29.34 -9.94
N HIS A 79 5.00 28.98 -9.91
CA HIS A 79 6.00 29.47 -8.96
C HIS A 79 7.18 30.06 -9.70
N THR A 80 7.56 31.34 -9.41
CA THR A 80 8.70 31.95 -10.08
C THR A 80 10.03 31.30 -9.73
N GLY A 81 10.14 30.65 -8.56
CA GLY A 81 11.34 29.93 -8.12
C GLY A 81 11.32 28.43 -8.39
N GLY A 82 10.19 27.90 -8.87
CA GLY A 82 9.94 26.48 -8.98
C GLY A 82 9.52 25.80 -7.67
N GLN A 83 9.13 24.54 -7.74
CA GLN A 83 8.67 23.75 -6.60
C GLN A 83 9.10 22.29 -6.74
N LEU A 84 9.36 21.62 -5.61
CA LEU A 84 9.54 20.19 -5.54
C LEU A 84 8.38 19.60 -4.76
N LEU A 85 7.72 18.58 -5.30
CA LEU A 85 6.71 17.81 -4.60
C LEU A 85 7.23 16.39 -4.33
N ILE A 86 7.02 15.89 -3.11
CA ILE A 86 7.32 14.51 -2.73
C ILE A 86 6.03 13.91 -2.18
N ALA A 87 5.43 12.99 -2.91
CA ALA A 87 4.25 12.26 -2.46
C ALA A 87 4.61 11.38 -1.26
N VAL A 88 3.84 11.48 -0.16
CA VAL A 88 4.13 10.76 1.10
C VAL A 88 2.98 9.88 1.58
N GLY A 89 1.81 9.93 0.93
CA GLY A 89 0.69 9.05 1.29
C GLY A 89 -0.52 9.23 0.39
N GLY A 90 -1.29 8.16 0.24
CA GLY A 90 -2.47 8.12 -0.61
C GLY A 90 -2.17 8.21 -2.11
N ILE A 91 -3.18 8.64 -2.88
CA ILE A 91 -3.11 8.73 -4.34
C ILE A 91 -3.44 10.16 -4.76
N GLY A 92 -2.54 10.77 -5.54
CA GLY A 92 -2.73 12.10 -6.08
C GLY A 92 -2.50 12.19 -7.58
N TYR A 93 -2.72 13.39 -8.11
CA TYR A 93 -2.44 13.74 -9.49
C TYR A 93 -1.71 15.07 -9.57
N TYR A 94 -0.87 15.18 -10.59
CA TYR A 94 -0.17 16.40 -10.98
C TYR A 94 -0.31 16.57 -12.48
N GLN A 95 -0.53 17.81 -12.93
CA GLN A 95 -0.59 18.12 -14.36
C GLN A 95 0.07 19.45 -14.66
N GLU A 96 0.91 19.49 -15.68
CA GLU A 96 1.38 20.71 -16.32
C GLU A 96 0.44 21.11 -17.45
N ARG A 97 0.29 22.38 -17.68
CA ARG A 97 -0.56 22.90 -18.75
C ARG A 97 -0.13 22.33 -20.11
N GLY A 98 -1.09 21.78 -20.84
CA GLY A 98 -0.88 21.18 -22.16
C GLY A 98 -0.26 19.78 -22.13
N LYS A 99 0.01 19.21 -20.96
CA LYS A 99 0.48 17.82 -20.80
C LYS A 99 -0.59 16.93 -20.18
N ALA A 100 -0.42 15.61 -20.35
CA ALA A 100 -1.24 14.64 -19.64
C ALA A 100 -0.99 14.70 -18.13
N ALA A 101 -2.04 14.46 -17.33
CA ALA A 101 -1.88 14.33 -15.88
C ALA A 101 -1.06 13.09 -15.52
N ARG A 102 -0.22 13.22 -14.49
CA ARG A 102 0.57 12.15 -13.91
C ARG A 102 -0.05 11.76 -12.57
N ARG A 103 -0.34 10.49 -12.40
CA ARG A 103 -0.72 9.91 -11.10
C ARG A 103 0.49 9.88 -10.19
N LEU A 104 0.28 10.18 -8.89
CA LEU A 104 1.32 10.22 -7.87
C LEU A 104 1.01 9.22 -6.77
N LEU A 105 2.00 8.41 -6.42
CA LEU A 105 1.99 7.47 -5.30
C LEU A 105 3.07 7.85 -4.29
N SER A 106 2.97 7.33 -3.07
CA SER A 106 3.98 7.57 -2.03
C SER A 106 5.39 7.19 -2.53
N GLY A 107 6.33 8.12 -2.41
CA GLY A 107 7.70 8.02 -2.92
C GLY A 107 7.93 8.70 -4.28
N ASP A 108 6.87 9.09 -5.00
CA ASP A 108 7.02 9.86 -6.23
C ASP A 108 7.53 11.27 -5.96
N VAL A 109 8.42 11.72 -6.85
CA VAL A 109 8.99 13.07 -6.83
C VAL A 109 8.62 13.79 -8.12
N VAL A 110 8.17 15.04 -7.99
CA VAL A 110 7.88 15.94 -9.11
C VAL A 110 8.75 17.19 -8.99
N GLU A 111 9.59 17.41 -9.98
CA GLU A 111 10.39 18.63 -10.13
C GLU A 111 9.64 19.61 -11.03
N ILE A 112 9.20 20.72 -10.46
CA ILE A 112 8.43 21.75 -11.16
C ILE A 112 9.35 22.93 -11.44
N ALA A 113 9.70 23.13 -12.69
CA ALA A 113 10.57 24.22 -13.12
C ALA A 113 9.91 25.59 -12.89
N PRO A 114 10.71 26.68 -12.75
CA PRO A 114 10.18 28.03 -12.63
C PRO A 114 9.17 28.39 -13.71
N ASN A 115 8.08 29.03 -13.30
CA ASN A 115 6.99 29.53 -14.15
C ASN A 115 6.17 28.47 -14.90
N VAL A 116 6.34 27.17 -14.59
CA VAL A 116 5.49 26.12 -15.14
C VAL A 116 4.10 26.23 -14.52
N GLU A 117 3.09 26.40 -15.35
CA GLU A 117 1.68 26.35 -14.94
C GLU A 117 1.26 24.91 -14.69
N HIS A 118 0.75 24.61 -13.48
CA HIS A 118 0.39 23.28 -13.06
C HIS A 118 -0.70 23.30 -12.00
N TRP A 119 -1.27 22.15 -11.76
CA TRP A 119 -2.10 21.87 -10.60
C TRP A 119 -1.77 20.47 -10.04
N HIS A 120 -2.16 20.25 -8.78
CA HIS A 120 -2.08 18.94 -8.13
C HIS A 120 -3.26 18.77 -7.15
N GLY A 121 -3.57 17.53 -6.80
CA GLY A 121 -4.68 17.19 -5.91
C GLY A 121 -4.79 15.71 -5.65
N ALA A 122 -5.79 15.34 -4.85
CA ALA A 122 -6.12 13.96 -4.54
C ALA A 122 -6.82 13.24 -5.70
N ALA A 123 -6.83 11.91 -5.72
CA ALA A 123 -7.71 11.13 -6.56
C ALA A 123 -9.17 11.25 -6.09
N PRO A 124 -10.17 10.92 -6.95
CA PRO A 124 -11.58 11.06 -6.59
C PRO A 124 -12.01 10.26 -5.36
N ASP A 125 -11.34 9.16 -5.09
CA ASP A 125 -11.66 8.14 -4.10
C ASP A 125 -10.56 7.90 -3.06
N SER A 126 -9.48 8.70 -3.09
CA SER A 126 -8.35 8.57 -2.17
C SER A 126 -7.93 9.90 -1.57
N TRP A 127 -7.59 9.89 -0.31
CA TRP A 127 -6.80 10.96 0.30
C TRP A 127 -5.42 11.03 -0.36
N PHE A 128 -4.81 12.21 -0.35
CA PHE A 128 -3.46 12.41 -0.86
C PHE A 128 -2.68 13.35 0.04
N SER A 129 -1.42 13.02 0.30
CA SER A 129 -0.51 13.90 1.05
C SER A 129 0.83 13.99 0.35
N HIS A 130 1.38 15.20 0.28
CA HIS A 130 2.71 15.42 -0.27
C HIS A 130 3.45 16.51 0.48
N LEU A 131 4.77 16.47 0.44
CA LEU A 131 5.63 17.58 0.85
C LEU A 131 5.73 18.57 -0.30
N ALA A 132 5.39 19.83 -0.03
CA ALA A 132 5.62 20.94 -0.92
C ALA A 132 6.86 21.69 -0.47
N ILE A 133 7.89 21.74 -1.31
CA ILE A 133 9.16 22.42 -1.04
C ILE A 133 9.31 23.58 -2.00
N ALA A 134 9.33 24.82 -1.47
CA ALA A 134 9.55 26.02 -2.28
C ALA A 134 11.03 26.13 -2.65
N CYS A 135 11.32 26.08 -3.96
CA CYS A 135 12.67 26.33 -4.47
C CYS A 135 12.94 27.83 -4.60
N ASN A 136 14.21 28.23 -4.44
CA ASN A 136 14.62 29.65 -4.50
C ASN A 136 13.73 30.61 -3.67
N PRO A 137 13.52 30.36 -2.37
CA PRO A 137 12.46 31.02 -1.58
C PRO A 137 12.59 32.54 -1.46
N GLN A 138 13.78 33.10 -1.68
CA GLN A 138 13.98 34.55 -1.66
C GLN A 138 13.28 35.30 -2.81
N THR A 139 13.08 34.61 -3.94
CA THR A 139 12.49 35.18 -5.16
C THR A 139 11.23 34.46 -5.61
N ASN A 140 10.86 33.39 -4.91
CA ASN A 140 9.73 32.56 -5.27
C ASN A 140 8.40 33.24 -4.90
N GLN A 141 7.55 33.43 -5.87
CA GLN A 141 6.19 33.97 -5.73
C GLN A 141 5.21 33.03 -6.42
N ASN A 142 4.06 32.82 -5.78
CA ASN A 142 2.97 32.06 -6.34
C ASN A 142 2.06 32.94 -7.16
N THR A 143 1.75 32.52 -8.38
CA THR A 143 0.71 33.15 -9.19
C THR A 143 -0.44 32.16 -9.33
N TRP A 144 -1.59 32.48 -8.72
CA TRP A 144 -2.81 31.69 -8.82
C TRP A 144 -3.58 32.06 -10.08
N LEU A 145 -4.04 31.05 -10.80
CA LEU A 145 -4.78 31.16 -12.05
C LEU A 145 -6.20 30.62 -11.86
N GLU A 146 -6.84 30.21 -12.96
CA GLU A 146 -8.22 29.72 -12.97
C GLU A 146 -8.38 28.37 -12.23
N VAL A 147 -9.61 28.09 -11.86
CA VAL A 147 -10.03 26.83 -11.22
C VAL A 147 -9.86 25.68 -12.20
N VAL A 148 -9.36 24.56 -11.74
CA VAL A 148 -9.46 23.28 -12.42
C VAL A 148 -10.91 22.80 -12.27
N ASN A 149 -11.73 22.97 -13.32
CA ASN A 149 -13.14 22.61 -13.27
C ASN A 149 -13.35 21.09 -13.19
N ASP A 150 -14.60 20.66 -12.92
CA ASP A 150 -14.92 19.25 -12.73
C ASP A 150 -14.72 18.42 -14.00
N GLU A 151 -14.90 18.98 -15.18
CA GLU A 151 -14.69 18.30 -16.45
C GLU A 151 -13.20 18.10 -16.73
N GLU A 152 -12.38 19.13 -16.52
CA GLU A 152 -10.91 19.05 -16.63
C GLU A 152 -10.34 18.05 -15.63
N TYR A 153 -10.79 18.12 -14.37
CA TYR A 153 -10.37 17.17 -13.34
C TYR A 153 -10.79 15.75 -13.68
N ALA A 154 -12.05 15.51 -14.03
CA ALA A 154 -12.54 14.19 -14.41
C ALA A 154 -11.75 13.60 -15.60
N GLU A 155 -11.40 14.43 -16.60
CA GLU A 155 -10.57 14.00 -17.72
C GLU A 155 -9.13 13.70 -17.30
N ALA A 156 -8.55 14.51 -16.40
CA ALA A 156 -7.20 14.35 -15.90
C ALA A 156 -7.01 13.08 -15.05
N VAL A 157 -8.02 12.75 -14.21
CA VAL A 157 -7.99 11.59 -13.32
C VAL A 157 -8.61 10.33 -13.96
N LYS A 158 -9.16 10.45 -15.16
CA LYS A 158 -9.51 9.25 -15.94
C LYS A 158 -8.28 8.36 -16.01
N ASP A 159 -8.45 7.16 -15.53
CA ASP A 159 -7.37 6.17 -15.53
C ASP A 159 -6.84 5.96 -16.96
N ARG A 160 -5.82 6.76 -17.31
CA ARG A 160 -5.08 6.66 -18.56
C ARG A 160 -3.97 5.62 -18.50
N SER A 161 -3.76 4.97 -17.33
CA SER A 161 -2.83 3.85 -17.20
C SER A 161 -3.18 2.74 -18.20
N SER A 162 -4.44 2.73 -18.62
CA SER A 162 -4.92 1.82 -19.66
C SER A 162 -4.64 2.26 -21.10
N LYS A 163 -4.26 3.51 -21.40
CA LYS A 163 -4.12 3.96 -22.81
C LYS A 163 -2.68 4.06 -23.30
N ASN A 164 -1.72 4.51 -22.51
CA ASN A 164 -0.31 4.59 -22.95
C ASN A 164 0.46 3.28 -22.78
N GLU A 165 0.05 2.39 -21.85
CA GLU A 165 0.62 1.05 -21.72
C GLU A 165 -0.13 -0.01 -22.55
N LYS A 166 -1.35 0.28 -23.04
CA LYS A 166 -2.10 -0.63 -23.93
C LYS A 166 -1.44 -0.83 -25.29
N ASP A 167 -0.58 0.08 -25.71
CA ASP A 167 0.16 -0.02 -26.99
C ASP A 167 1.50 -0.76 -26.85
N GLU A 168 2.01 -0.99 -25.63
CA GLU A 168 3.16 -1.87 -25.44
C GLU A 168 2.74 -3.33 -25.64
N ASN A 169 3.39 -3.97 -26.63
CA ASN A 169 3.17 -5.38 -26.89
C ASN A 169 3.48 -6.21 -25.63
N ARG A 170 2.58 -7.10 -25.22
CA ARG A 170 2.72 -8.07 -24.14
C ARG A 170 4.13 -8.71 -24.08
N ILE A 171 4.75 -8.95 -25.23
CA ILE A 171 6.09 -9.55 -25.33
C ILE A 171 7.18 -8.56 -24.89
N GLU A 172 7.05 -7.29 -25.25
CA GLU A 172 8.01 -6.24 -24.90
C GLU A 172 7.97 -5.95 -23.40
N LEU A 173 6.75 -5.84 -22.81
CA LEU A 173 6.57 -5.71 -21.38
C LEU A 173 7.15 -6.92 -20.62
N CYS A 174 6.89 -8.13 -21.10
CA CYS A 174 7.46 -9.34 -20.53
C CYS A 174 8.98 -9.26 -20.47
N LYS A 175 9.64 -8.91 -21.58
CA LYS A 175 11.10 -8.80 -21.66
C LYS A 175 11.63 -7.73 -20.73
N LYS A 176 11.03 -6.53 -20.73
CA LYS A 176 11.41 -5.40 -19.87
C LYS A 176 11.35 -5.78 -18.39
N ASN A 177 10.20 -6.26 -17.93
CA ASN A 177 9.97 -6.60 -16.53
C ASN A 177 10.86 -7.77 -16.08
N TYR A 178 10.99 -8.79 -16.89
CA TYR A 178 11.85 -9.94 -16.58
C TYR A 178 13.33 -9.53 -16.45
N THR A 179 13.83 -8.73 -17.39
CA THR A 179 15.22 -8.23 -17.33
C THR A 179 15.45 -7.37 -16.09
N GLN A 180 14.51 -6.51 -15.75
CA GLN A 180 14.61 -5.69 -14.54
C GLN A 180 14.67 -6.54 -13.25
N LEU A 181 13.90 -7.62 -13.18
CA LEU A 181 13.82 -8.50 -12.03
C LEU A 181 14.99 -9.46 -11.92
N PHE A 182 15.36 -10.12 -13.01
CA PHE A 182 16.29 -11.25 -12.98
C PHE A 182 17.63 -10.95 -13.69
N GLY A 183 17.77 -9.82 -14.38
CA GLY A 183 18.98 -9.43 -15.09
C GLY A 183 19.29 -10.23 -16.37
N GLY A 184 18.42 -11.21 -16.70
CA GLY A 184 18.56 -12.06 -17.89
C GLY A 184 17.56 -11.74 -18.98
N GLU A 185 17.62 -12.50 -20.09
CA GLU A 185 16.66 -12.40 -21.18
C GLU A 185 15.44 -13.29 -20.93
N ALA A 186 14.24 -12.77 -21.24
CA ALA A 186 13.00 -13.55 -21.24
C ALA A 186 12.79 -14.23 -22.60
N LEU A 187 11.97 -15.29 -22.58
CA LEU A 187 11.47 -15.97 -23.79
C LEU A 187 12.59 -16.57 -24.65
N THR A 188 13.66 -17.05 -24.01
CA THR A 188 14.83 -17.62 -24.72
C THR A 188 14.50 -18.91 -25.45
N GLY A 189 13.43 -19.62 -25.07
CA GLY A 189 13.10 -20.93 -25.62
C GLY A 189 13.97 -22.07 -25.07
N GLU A 190 14.77 -21.80 -24.04
CA GLU A 190 15.67 -22.77 -23.41
C GLU A 190 14.98 -23.50 -22.25
N GLY A 191 15.61 -24.57 -21.80
CA GLY A 191 15.15 -25.40 -20.67
C GLY A 191 14.40 -26.66 -21.11
N THR A 192 13.86 -27.40 -20.13
CA THR A 192 13.16 -28.67 -20.38
C THR A 192 11.74 -28.48 -20.91
N ASP A 193 11.10 -27.34 -20.55
CA ASP A 193 9.69 -27.05 -20.83
C ASP A 193 9.53 -25.61 -21.39
N PRO A 194 10.10 -25.31 -22.56
CA PRO A 194 10.19 -23.95 -23.08
C PRO A 194 8.80 -23.33 -23.39
N GLU A 195 7.83 -24.13 -23.81
CA GLU A 195 6.46 -23.65 -24.07
C GLU A 195 5.78 -23.21 -22.78
N MET A 196 5.90 -23.97 -21.70
CA MET A 196 5.34 -23.62 -20.38
C MET A 196 6.02 -22.34 -19.86
N MET A 197 7.34 -22.23 -19.96
CA MET A 197 8.08 -21.04 -19.56
C MET A 197 7.69 -19.81 -20.36
N ASN A 198 7.46 -19.93 -21.65
CA ASN A 198 6.96 -18.85 -22.49
C ASN A 198 5.56 -18.39 -22.09
N ILE A 199 4.65 -19.32 -21.76
CA ILE A 199 3.31 -19.00 -21.27
C ILE A 199 3.41 -18.28 -19.93
N LEU A 200 4.15 -18.83 -18.97
CA LEU A 200 4.35 -18.27 -17.63
C LEU A 200 4.91 -16.86 -17.69
N GLN A 201 6.01 -16.67 -18.45
CA GLN A 201 6.69 -15.37 -18.51
C GLN A 201 5.79 -14.29 -19.15
N LYS A 202 5.13 -14.60 -20.26
CA LYS A 202 4.19 -13.68 -20.92
C LYS A 202 2.99 -13.36 -20.03
N TYR A 203 2.46 -14.34 -19.30
CA TYR A 203 1.33 -14.14 -18.41
C TYR A 203 1.69 -13.30 -17.20
N ILE A 204 2.74 -13.67 -16.47
CA ILE A 204 3.14 -12.94 -15.26
C ILE A 204 3.68 -11.56 -15.62
N PHE A 205 4.77 -11.50 -16.38
CA PHE A 205 5.53 -10.26 -16.59
C PHE A 205 4.97 -9.37 -17.72
N GLY A 206 4.15 -9.94 -18.62
CA GLY A 206 3.52 -9.20 -19.71
C GLY A 206 2.07 -8.81 -19.48
N GLU A 207 1.32 -9.53 -18.61
CA GLU A 207 -0.10 -9.27 -18.38
C GLU A 207 -0.37 -8.86 -16.92
N VAL A 208 -0.02 -9.75 -15.96
CA VAL A 208 -0.31 -9.50 -14.53
C VAL A 208 0.41 -8.25 -14.05
N PHE A 209 1.66 -8.05 -14.43
CA PHE A 209 2.48 -6.90 -14.03
C PHE A 209 2.01 -5.56 -14.62
N ARG A 210 1.15 -5.54 -15.61
CA ARG A 210 0.51 -4.31 -16.12
C ARG A 210 -0.89 -4.07 -15.56
N THR A 211 -1.45 -5.05 -14.82
CA THR A 211 -2.82 -4.98 -14.35
C THR A 211 -2.86 -4.34 -12.97
N GLY A 212 -3.62 -3.26 -12.85
CA GLY A 212 -3.69 -2.47 -11.63
C GLY A 212 -2.40 -1.71 -11.33
N ASP A 213 -2.46 -0.84 -10.34
CA ASP A 213 -1.44 0.14 -10.06
C ASP A 213 -0.61 -0.24 -8.83
N LEU A 214 0.18 -1.30 -8.98
CA LEU A 214 1.18 -1.72 -8.00
C LEU A 214 2.57 -1.49 -8.58
N ASP A 215 3.45 -0.90 -7.79
CA ASP A 215 4.85 -0.79 -8.15
C ASP A 215 5.56 -2.16 -8.14
N MET A 216 6.72 -2.21 -8.77
CA MET A 216 7.51 -3.44 -8.91
C MET A 216 7.94 -4.01 -7.54
N LYS A 217 8.24 -3.17 -6.56
CA LYS A 217 8.61 -3.58 -5.21
C LYS A 217 7.46 -4.29 -4.51
N THR A 218 6.28 -3.68 -4.54
CA THR A 218 5.06 -4.24 -3.95
C THR A 218 4.71 -5.58 -4.59
N ARG A 219 4.80 -5.69 -5.93
CA ARG A 219 4.56 -6.95 -6.65
C ARG A 219 5.49 -8.05 -6.21
N GLU A 220 6.79 -7.77 -6.10
CA GLU A 220 7.77 -8.76 -5.68
C GLU A 220 7.64 -9.15 -4.20
N MET A 221 7.28 -8.22 -3.31
CA MET A 221 6.96 -8.56 -1.92
C MET A 221 5.75 -9.49 -1.82
N ILE A 222 4.67 -9.20 -2.56
CA ILE A 222 3.48 -10.08 -2.65
C ILE A 222 3.89 -11.46 -3.17
N THR A 223 4.70 -11.52 -4.21
CA THR A 223 5.21 -12.78 -4.77
C THR A 223 6.00 -13.57 -3.73
N CYS A 224 6.93 -12.93 -3.01
CA CYS A 224 7.74 -13.60 -2.00
C CYS A 224 6.91 -14.16 -0.83
N VAL A 225 5.95 -13.41 -0.29
CA VAL A 225 5.09 -13.93 0.79
C VAL A 225 4.15 -15.03 0.31
N SER A 226 3.68 -14.96 -0.94
CA SER A 226 2.88 -16.01 -1.57
C SER A 226 3.68 -17.32 -1.70
N LEU A 227 4.90 -17.24 -2.25
CA LEU A 227 5.79 -18.40 -2.40
C LEU A 227 6.21 -18.98 -1.04
N ALA A 228 6.42 -18.14 -0.03
CA ALA A 228 6.69 -18.57 1.34
C ALA A 228 5.49 -19.34 1.93
N ALA A 229 4.27 -18.83 1.77
CA ALA A 229 3.06 -19.48 2.24
C ALA A 229 2.84 -20.85 1.58
N MET A 230 3.14 -20.96 0.28
CA MET A 230 3.04 -22.18 -0.51
C MET A 230 4.25 -23.12 -0.35
N GLN A 231 5.31 -22.69 0.34
CA GLN A 231 6.56 -23.45 0.49
C GLN A 231 7.28 -23.75 -0.84
N GLN A 232 7.13 -22.85 -1.82
CA GLN A 232 7.83 -22.96 -3.11
C GLN A 232 9.23 -22.33 -3.00
N LEU A 233 10.10 -23.01 -2.25
CA LEU A 233 11.38 -22.44 -1.79
C LEU A 233 12.38 -22.15 -2.92
N PRO A 234 12.50 -22.97 -3.99
CA PRO A 234 13.37 -22.65 -5.13
C PRO A 234 12.94 -21.36 -5.83
N GLN A 235 11.64 -21.16 -6.05
CA GLN A 235 11.09 -19.94 -6.64
C GLN A 235 11.26 -18.77 -5.69
N LEU A 236 11.02 -18.95 -4.38
CA LEU A 236 11.25 -17.91 -3.37
C LEU A 236 12.70 -17.44 -3.38
N LYS A 237 13.68 -18.35 -3.49
CA LYS A 237 15.09 -18.00 -3.59
C LYS A 237 15.37 -17.12 -4.82
N SER A 238 14.80 -17.45 -5.98
CA SER A 238 14.94 -16.67 -7.22
C SER A 238 14.34 -15.26 -7.07
N HIS A 239 13.10 -15.18 -6.55
CA HIS A 239 12.40 -13.93 -6.31
C HIS A 239 13.02 -13.07 -5.20
N ALA A 240 13.68 -13.68 -4.20
CA ALA A 240 14.50 -12.94 -3.24
C ALA A 240 15.66 -12.20 -3.92
N GLY A 241 16.27 -12.78 -4.97
CA GLY A 241 17.22 -12.07 -5.81
C GLY A 241 16.59 -10.92 -6.59
N ALA A 242 15.40 -11.14 -7.15
CA ALA A 242 14.65 -10.13 -7.89
C ALA A 242 14.21 -8.95 -7.00
N THR A 243 13.79 -9.20 -5.74
CA THR A 243 13.46 -8.13 -4.79
C THR A 243 14.63 -7.18 -4.56
N LEU A 244 15.85 -7.72 -4.41
CA LEU A 244 17.06 -6.92 -4.25
C LEU A 244 17.37 -6.09 -5.50
N ASN A 245 17.16 -6.67 -6.68
CA ASN A 245 17.38 -5.99 -7.96
C ASN A 245 16.45 -4.77 -8.16
N VAL A 246 15.25 -4.81 -7.62
CA VAL A 246 14.29 -3.69 -7.69
C VAL A 246 14.36 -2.75 -6.48
N GLY A 247 15.37 -2.93 -5.61
CA GLY A 247 15.68 -2.02 -4.51
C GLY A 247 14.86 -2.24 -3.25
N ILE A 248 14.32 -3.45 -3.01
CA ILE A 248 13.84 -3.87 -1.70
C ILE A 248 15.08 -4.20 -0.86
N THR A 249 15.13 -3.68 0.35
CA THR A 249 16.24 -3.96 1.27
C THR A 249 16.15 -5.36 1.86
N PRO A 250 17.27 -5.98 2.28
CA PRO A 250 17.24 -7.25 2.99
C PRO A 250 16.38 -7.24 4.25
N ILE A 251 16.30 -6.09 4.94
CA ILE A 251 15.46 -5.90 6.12
C ILE A 251 13.99 -5.96 5.73
N GLU A 252 13.55 -5.22 4.73
CA GLU A 252 12.15 -5.22 4.26
C GLU A 252 11.71 -6.64 3.85
N LEU A 253 12.53 -7.35 3.07
CA LEU A 253 12.21 -8.72 2.66
C LEU A 253 12.13 -9.66 3.86
N ARG A 254 13.08 -9.59 4.80
CA ARG A 254 13.04 -10.40 6.02
C ARG A 254 11.77 -10.11 6.84
N GLU A 255 11.42 -8.84 7.03
CA GLU A 255 10.22 -8.45 7.78
C GLU A 255 8.92 -8.88 7.08
N ALA A 256 8.88 -8.87 5.76
CA ALA A 256 7.76 -9.42 4.98
C ALA A 256 7.58 -10.94 5.23
N ILE A 257 8.67 -11.69 5.33
CA ILE A 257 8.62 -13.13 5.64
C ILE A 257 8.33 -13.37 7.12
N TYR A 258 8.93 -12.60 8.05
CA TYR A 258 8.73 -12.74 9.50
C TYR A 258 7.26 -12.64 9.88
N GLN A 259 6.56 -11.63 9.39
CA GLN A 259 5.14 -11.43 9.73
C GLN A 259 4.20 -12.54 9.26
N CYS A 260 4.66 -13.42 8.39
CA CYS A 260 3.89 -14.59 7.99
C CYS A 260 3.80 -15.66 9.11
N ALA A 261 4.70 -15.63 10.12
CA ALA A 261 4.79 -16.68 11.13
C ALA A 261 3.50 -16.92 11.93
N PRO A 262 2.79 -15.88 12.42
CA PRO A 262 1.51 -16.07 13.09
C PRO A 262 0.39 -16.60 12.18
N ILE A 263 0.56 -16.53 10.85
CA ILE A 263 -0.49 -16.87 9.87
C ILE A 263 -0.28 -18.28 9.31
N ILE A 264 0.96 -18.59 8.87
CA ILE A 264 1.27 -19.87 8.20
C ILE A 264 2.04 -20.85 9.09
N GLY A 265 2.41 -20.42 10.30
CA GLY A 265 3.18 -21.20 11.28
C GLY A 265 4.68 -21.06 11.14
N PHE A 266 5.38 -21.15 12.27
CA PHE A 266 6.84 -21.00 12.36
C PHE A 266 7.64 -21.93 11.44
N PRO A 267 7.32 -23.26 11.31
CA PRO A 267 8.13 -24.13 10.47
C PRO A 267 8.22 -23.67 9.03
N LYS A 268 7.12 -23.23 8.45
CA LYS A 268 7.10 -22.71 7.07
C LYS A 268 7.94 -21.44 6.91
N VAL A 269 7.86 -20.55 7.90
CA VAL A 269 8.65 -19.31 7.88
C VAL A 269 10.14 -19.59 8.06
N LEU A 270 10.53 -20.53 8.91
CA LEU A 270 11.95 -20.92 9.06
C LEU A 270 12.52 -21.47 7.74
N ASN A 271 11.75 -22.29 7.02
CA ASN A 271 12.14 -22.75 5.68
C ASN A 271 12.29 -21.58 4.69
N ALA A 272 11.32 -20.67 4.67
CA ALA A 272 11.36 -19.48 3.81
C ALA A 272 12.58 -18.58 4.13
N LEU A 273 12.87 -18.39 5.42
CA LEU A 273 14.06 -17.65 5.86
C LEU A 273 15.36 -18.32 5.42
N SER A 274 15.46 -19.65 5.48
CA SER A 274 16.61 -20.37 4.95
C SER A 274 16.83 -20.09 3.46
N ALA A 275 15.75 -20.05 2.67
CA ALA A 275 15.83 -19.77 1.24
C ALA A 275 16.31 -18.33 0.95
N ILE A 276 15.72 -17.30 1.60
CA ILE A 276 16.13 -15.92 1.37
C ILE A 276 17.53 -15.62 1.93
N ASN A 277 17.91 -16.21 3.07
CA ASN A 277 19.26 -16.06 3.65
C ASN A 277 20.34 -16.68 2.75
N SER A 278 20.04 -17.76 2.02
CA SER A 278 20.93 -18.29 0.98
C SER A 278 21.20 -17.22 -0.10
N THR A 279 20.14 -16.56 -0.59
CA THR A 279 20.29 -15.44 -1.55
C THR A 279 21.09 -14.29 -0.97
N PHE A 280 20.86 -13.91 0.30
CA PHE A 280 21.61 -12.85 0.95
C PHE A 280 23.10 -13.17 1.01
N THR A 281 23.43 -14.42 1.39
CA THR A 281 24.82 -14.88 1.45
C THR A 281 25.49 -14.88 0.08
N GLU A 282 24.80 -15.36 -0.97
CA GLU A 282 25.27 -15.35 -2.37
C GLU A 282 25.49 -13.94 -2.90
N ARG A 283 24.74 -12.96 -2.41
CA ARG A 283 24.90 -11.53 -2.73
C ARG A 283 25.89 -10.80 -1.83
N GLY A 284 26.58 -11.50 -0.93
CA GLY A 284 27.58 -10.92 -0.02
C GLY A 284 26.99 -10.08 1.12
N ILE A 285 25.67 -10.23 1.38
CA ILE A 285 25.00 -9.53 2.47
C ILE A 285 25.33 -10.23 3.78
N LYS A 286 25.87 -9.45 4.73
CA LYS A 286 26.30 -9.98 6.04
C LYS A 286 25.08 -10.34 6.91
N LEU A 287 25.09 -11.54 7.46
CA LEU A 287 24.13 -12.01 8.44
C LEU A 287 24.78 -12.10 9.85
N PRO A 288 24.01 -11.94 10.94
CA PRO A 288 22.59 -11.59 10.95
C PRO A 288 22.34 -10.14 10.53
N LEU A 289 21.15 -9.87 9.97
CA LEU A 289 20.72 -8.51 9.71
C LEU A 289 20.41 -7.76 11.00
N GLU A 290 20.43 -6.44 10.94
CA GLU A 290 20.08 -5.55 12.05
C GLU A 290 18.71 -5.90 12.65
N LYS A 291 18.63 -5.84 13.99
CA LYS A 291 17.39 -6.11 14.74
C LYS A 291 16.35 -5.04 14.47
N GLN A 292 15.11 -5.47 14.35
CA GLN A 292 13.95 -4.59 14.10
C GLN A 292 12.89 -4.68 15.22
N GLU A 293 13.20 -5.35 16.32
CA GLU A 293 12.32 -5.44 17.48
C GLU A 293 12.15 -4.07 18.16
N THR A 294 10.91 -3.73 18.50
CA THR A 294 10.56 -2.46 19.16
C THR A 294 9.88 -2.66 20.51
N VAL A 295 9.67 -3.90 20.90
CA VAL A 295 8.98 -4.28 22.13
C VAL A 295 9.86 -5.13 23.04
N THR A 296 9.47 -5.20 24.30
CA THR A 296 10.07 -6.04 25.35
C THR A 296 8.97 -6.88 25.98
N GLU A 297 9.32 -7.90 26.76
CA GLU A 297 8.38 -8.72 27.53
C GLU A 297 7.38 -7.88 28.38
N LYS A 298 7.80 -6.69 28.82
CA LYS A 298 6.97 -5.82 29.68
C LYS A 298 5.91 -5.01 28.93
N ASN A 299 6.14 -4.70 27.64
CA ASN A 299 5.28 -3.78 26.90
C ASN A 299 4.66 -4.37 25.61
N ARG A 300 4.97 -5.64 25.26
CA ARG A 300 4.48 -6.28 24.04
C ARG A 300 2.95 -6.34 23.97
N LEU A 301 2.28 -6.59 25.08
CA LEU A 301 0.80 -6.57 25.16
C LEU A 301 0.23 -5.17 24.88
N GLU A 302 0.76 -4.15 25.57
CA GLU A 302 0.31 -2.77 25.41
C GLU A 302 0.51 -2.28 23.98
N LYS A 303 1.70 -2.50 23.42
CA LYS A 303 2.05 -2.10 22.06
C LYS A 303 1.24 -2.88 21.02
N GLY A 304 1.00 -4.16 21.25
CA GLY A 304 0.14 -4.99 20.41
C GLY A 304 -1.30 -4.48 20.39
N LEU A 305 -1.87 -4.15 21.56
CA LEU A 305 -3.21 -3.55 21.68
C LEU A 305 -3.32 -2.21 20.95
N ALA A 306 -2.26 -1.39 20.99
CA ALA A 306 -2.22 -0.11 20.28
C ALA A 306 -2.37 -0.23 18.76
N ILE A 307 -1.89 -1.33 18.17
CA ILE A 307 -2.09 -1.65 16.75
C ILE A 307 -3.43 -2.36 16.52
N GLN A 308 -3.75 -3.36 17.35
CA GLN A 308 -4.94 -4.21 17.16
C GLN A 308 -6.25 -3.45 17.29
N LYS A 309 -6.42 -2.63 18.36
CA LYS A 309 -7.69 -1.98 18.67
C LYS A 309 -8.23 -1.08 17.56
N PRO A 310 -7.45 -0.17 16.97
CA PRO A 310 -7.95 0.68 15.88
C PRO A 310 -8.42 -0.11 14.66
N LEU A 311 -7.77 -1.22 14.35
CA LEU A 311 -8.03 -2.00 13.14
C LEU A 311 -9.14 -3.04 13.34
N TYR A 312 -9.12 -3.79 14.44
CA TYR A 312 -9.92 -5.00 14.64
C TYR A 312 -10.86 -4.93 15.87
N GLY A 313 -10.71 -3.92 16.73
CA GLY A 313 -11.48 -3.85 17.98
C GLY A 313 -11.19 -5.02 18.93
N GLU A 314 -12.22 -5.49 19.61
CA GLU A 314 -12.15 -6.63 20.57
C GLU A 314 -12.94 -7.87 20.08
N ALA A 315 -13.34 -7.90 18.82
CA ALA A 315 -14.20 -8.95 18.26
C ALA A 315 -13.63 -10.37 18.44
N MET A 316 -12.31 -10.53 18.34
CA MET A 316 -11.67 -11.84 18.52
C MET A 316 -11.80 -12.36 19.96
N LYS A 317 -11.76 -11.49 20.96
CA LYS A 317 -11.95 -11.87 22.37
C LYS A 317 -13.36 -12.39 22.61
N GLU A 318 -14.35 -11.74 22.04
CA GLU A 318 -15.75 -12.17 22.12
C GLU A 318 -15.97 -13.49 21.36
N PHE A 319 -15.39 -13.63 20.16
CA PHE A 319 -15.46 -14.86 19.36
C PHE A 319 -14.90 -16.08 20.09
N LEU A 320 -13.85 -15.92 20.89
CA LEU A 320 -13.15 -16.98 21.59
C LEU A 320 -13.67 -17.24 23.03
N LYS A 321 -14.62 -16.47 23.52
CA LYS A 321 -15.05 -16.54 24.94
C LYS A 321 -15.57 -17.92 25.38
N ASP A 322 -16.21 -18.66 24.48
CA ASP A 322 -16.84 -19.95 24.76
C ASP A 322 -15.91 -21.16 24.44
N VAL A 323 -14.63 -20.93 24.22
CA VAL A 323 -13.64 -21.98 24.04
C VAL A 323 -13.50 -22.77 25.34
N PRO A 324 -13.61 -24.14 25.29
CA PRO A 324 -13.57 -24.98 26.48
C PRO A 324 -12.37 -24.73 27.38
N GLY A 325 -12.57 -24.81 28.69
CA GLY A 325 -11.51 -24.63 29.69
C GLY A 325 -11.04 -23.17 29.87
N GLY A 326 -11.73 -22.18 29.30
CA GLY A 326 -11.34 -20.80 29.37
C GLY A 326 -10.09 -20.42 28.52
N MET A 327 -9.55 -21.37 27.77
CA MET A 327 -8.33 -21.19 26.96
C MET A 327 -8.49 -20.19 25.82
N GLY A 328 -9.71 -19.78 25.48
CA GLY A 328 -9.95 -18.72 24.50
C GLY A 328 -9.35 -17.39 24.88
N ALA A 329 -9.29 -17.08 26.19
CA ALA A 329 -8.61 -15.89 26.70
C ALA A 329 -7.10 -15.92 26.44
N ASP A 330 -6.48 -17.11 26.57
CA ASP A 330 -5.05 -17.27 26.23
C ASP A 330 -4.80 -17.12 24.74
N VAL A 331 -5.66 -17.68 23.88
CA VAL A 331 -5.54 -17.52 22.43
C VAL A 331 -5.69 -16.05 22.03
N ALA A 332 -6.66 -15.33 22.60
CA ALA A 332 -6.83 -13.89 22.34
C ALA A 332 -5.59 -13.08 22.80
N ARG A 333 -5.01 -13.45 23.95
CA ARG A 333 -3.77 -12.85 24.47
C ARG A 333 -2.59 -13.15 23.54
N PHE A 334 -2.41 -14.41 23.11
CA PHE A 334 -1.34 -14.78 22.15
C PHE A 334 -1.46 -14.01 20.86
N LEU A 335 -2.68 -13.85 20.33
CA LEU A 335 -2.90 -13.04 19.13
C LEU A 335 -2.39 -11.61 19.34
N THR A 336 -2.74 -10.98 20.47
CA THR A 336 -2.32 -9.60 20.78
C THR A 336 -0.81 -9.51 21.01
N GLU A 337 -0.25 -10.38 21.85
CA GLU A 337 1.15 -10.31 22.22
C GLU A 337 2.08 -10.75 21.08
N VAL A 338 1.77 -11.86 20.40
CA VAL A 338 2.64 -12.42 19.36
C VAL A 338 2.38 -11.74 18.02
N HIS A 339 1.17 -11.84 17.46
CA HIS A 339 0.91 -11.29 16.13
C HIS A 339 1.08 -9.76 16.11
N PHE A 340 0.36 -9.05 16.99
CA PHE A 340 0.43 -7.60 17.01
C PHE A 340 1.64 -7.06 17.75
N GLY A 341 2.01 -7.64 18.90
CA GLY A 341 3.14 -7.21 19.72
C GLY A 341 4.49 -7.53 19.10
N ASP A 342 4.79 -8.82 18.90
CA ASP A 342 6.13 -9.24 18.47
C ASP A 342 6.39 -9.04 16.98
N PHE A 343 5.35 -9.11 16.11
CA PHE A 343 5.52 -9.02 14.67
C PHE A 343 5.06 -7.68 14.07
N GLN A 344 3.87 -7.17 14.38
CA GLN A 344 3.34 -5.97 13.74
C GLN A 344 3.98 -4.66 14.23
N THR A 345 4.55 -4.62 15.44
CA THR A 345 5.28 -3.45 15.97
C THR A 345 6.66 -3.27 15.38
N ARG A 346 7.23 -4.30 14.73
CA ARG A 346 8.61 -4.30 14.24
C ARG A 346 8.85 -3.20 13.21
N SER A 347 10.04 -2.61 13.22
CA SER A 347 10.49 -1.68 12.18
C SER A 347 10.68 -2.38 10.83
N GLY A 348 11.08 -1.64 9.81
CA GLY A 348 11.40 -2.15 8.46
C GLY A 348 10.22 -2.16 7.48
N LEU A 349 8.97 -2.30 7.96
CA LEU A 349 7.75 -2.14 7.15
C LEU A 349 6.72 -1.33 7.92
N ASN A 350 5.98 -0.48 7.23
CA ASN A 350 4.85 0.25 7.81
C ASN A 350 3.61 -0.64 7.91
N THR A 351 2.61 -0.21 8.70
CA THR A 351 1.38 -0.96 8.94
C THR A 351 0.58 -1.20 7.66
N GLN A 352 0.54 -0.22 6.77
CA GLN A 352 -0.17 -0.32 5.49
C GLN A 352 0.37 -1.47 4.64
N THR A 353 1.70 -1.55 4.46
CA THR A 353 2.36 -2.64 3.75
C THR A 353 2.15 -3.98 4.46
N ARG A 354 2.24 -4.01 5.80
CA ARG A 354 2.03 -5.23 6.58
C ARG A 354 0.62 -5.80 6.39
N GLU A 355 -0.40 -4.95 6.42
CA GLU A 355 -1.78 -5.37 6.20
C GLU A 355 -2.02 -5.87 4.77
N LEU A 356 -1.44 -5.21 3.75
CA LEU A 356 -1.51 -5.67 2.37
C LEU A 356 -0.90 -7.07 2.21
N LEU A 357 0.30 -7.28 2.72
CA LEU A 357 0.98 -8.57 2.64
C LEU A 357 0.26 -9.67 3.44
N THR A 358 -0.31 -9.33 4.61
CA THR A 358 -1.15 -10.24 5.39
C THR A 358 -2.38 -10.66 4.59
N PHE A 359 -3.07 -9.73 3.94
CA PHE A 359 -4.21 -10.01 3.08
C PHE A 359 -3.84 -10.96 1.93
N CYS A 360 -2.67 -10.75 1.31
CA CYS A 360 -2.16 -11.65 0.26
C CYS A 360 -1.86 -13.06 0.79
N VAL A 361 -1.25 -13.18 1.97
CA VAL A 361 -0.99 -14.49 2.59
C VAL A 361 -2.29 -15.21 2.91
N LEU A 362 -3.29 -14.53 3.47
CA LEU A 362 -4.62 -15.08 3.74
C LEU A 362 -5.33 -15.51 2.44
N THR A 363 -5.18 -14.74 1.37
CA THR A 363 -5.64 -15.08 0.02
C THR A 363 -5.03 -16.40 -0.45
N VAL A 364 -3.72 -16.54 -0.32
CA VAL A 364 -2.97 -17.74 -0.76
C VAL A 364 -3.38 -19.00 0.02
N ILE A 365 -3.61 -18.90 1.32
CA ILE A 365 -4.02 -20.05 2.14
C ILE A 365 -5.53 -20.28 2.18
N GLY A 366 -6.33 -19.41 1.54
CA GLY A 366 -7.80 -19.53 1.48
C GLY A 366 -8.52 -19.30 2.81
N ALA A 367 -8.01 -18.42 3.66
CA ALA A 367 -8.56 -18.13 5.01
C ALA A 367 -9.71 -17.12 4.94
N GLU A 368 -10.86 -17.50 4.41
CA GLU A 368 -12.00 -16.62 4.06
C GLU A 368 -12.53 -15.81 5.23
N LEU A 369 -12.67 -16.43 6.42
CA LEU A 369 -13.18 -15.73 7.60
C LEU A 369 -12.26 -14.55 7.98
N GLN A 370 -10.95 -14.74 7.90
CA GLN A 370 -9.97 -13.72 8.21
C GLN A 370 -9.86 -12.67 7.09
N LEU A 371 -10.08 -13.07 5.82
CA LEU A 371 -10.03 -12.15 4.69
C LEU A 371 -11.00 -10.97 4.84
N GLN A 372 -12.23 -11.19 5.34
CA GLN A 372 -13.20 -10.13 5.54
C GLN A 372 -12.73 -9.08 6.57
N SER A 373 -12.19 -9.52 7.70
CA SER A 373 -11.68 -8.60 8.72
C SER A 373 -10.42 -7.86 8.26
N HIS A 374 -9.51 -8.54 7.55
CA HIS A 374 -8.30 -7.92 7.00
C HIS A 374 -8.60 -7.00 5.80
N LEU A 375 -9.66 -7.25 5.04
CA LEU A 375 -10.15 -6.30 4.02
C LEU A 375 -10.53 -4.96 4.67
N GLN A 376 -11.33 -5.00 5.76
CA GLN A 376 -11.69 -3.79 6.47
C GLN A 376 -10.48 -3.10 7.12
N ALA A 377 -9.53 -3.86 7.67
CA ALA A 377 -8.30 -3.31 8.23
C ALA A 377 -7.44 -2.63 7.15
N ASN A 378 -7.32 -3.23 5.96
CA ASN A 378 -6.63 -2.63 4.82
C ASN A 378 -7.24 -1.29 4.41
N LEU A 379 -8.58 -1.19 4.32
CA LEU A 379 -9.25 0.07 4.02
C LEU A 379 -8.96 1.14 5.09
N LYS A 380 -8.94 0.75 6.38
CA LYS A 380 -8.61 1.68 7.49
C LYS A 380 -7.17 2.18 7.45
N VAL A 381 -6.21 1.39 6.99
CA VAL A 381 -4.82 1.83 6.85
C VAL A 381 -4.52 2.53 5.51
N GLY A 382 -5.55 2.73 4.68
CA GLY A 382 -5.44 3.50 3.42
C GLY A 382 -5.13 2.67 2.17
N ASN A 383 -5.22 1.33 2.23
CA ASN A 383 -5.19 0.50 1.03
C ASN A 383 -6.56 0.53 0.35
N SER A 384 -6.63 0.93 -0.92
CA SER A 384 -7.90 0.98 -1.65
C SER A 384 -8.36 -0.40 -2.12
N LYS A 385 -9.65 -0.54 -2.46
CA LYS A 385 -10.19 -1.77 -3.07
C LYS A 385 -9.48 -2.11 -4.39
N GLU A 386 -9.12 -1.09 -5.18
CA GLU A 386 -8.37 -1.26 -6.42
C GLU A 386 -6.98 -1.84 -6.15
N MET A 387 -6.29 -1.34 -5.11
CA MET A 387 -4.99 -1.86 -4.68
C MET A 387 -5.10 -3.33 -4.23
N LEU A 388 -6.11 -3.66 -3.44
CA LEU A 388 -6.37 -5.04 -3.00
C LEU A 388 -6.74 -5.95 -4.18
N THR A 389 -7.53 -5.46 -5.13
CA THR A 389 -7.84 -6.17 -6.37
C THR A 389 -6.58 -6.48 -7.16
N ALA A 390 -5.70 -5.49 -7.35
CA ALA A 390 -4.42 -5.67 -8.02
C ALA A 390 -3.51 -6.66 -7.29
N ALA A 391 -3.52 -6.64 -5.95
CA ALA A 391 -2.76 -7.58 -5.11
C ALA A 391 -3.27 -9.03 -5.27
N VAL A 392 -4.59 -9.24 -5.32
CA VAL A 392 -5.17 -10.57 -5.60
C VAL A 392 -4.82 -11.05 -7.02
N ILE A 393 -4.85 -10.14 -8.00
CA ILE A 393 -4.42 -10.45 -9.38
C ILE A 393 -2.93 -10.81 -9.41
N GLN A 394 -2.09 -10.17 -8.60
CA GLN A 394 -0.67 -10.52 -8.44
C GLN A 394 -0.50 -11.91 -7.81
N CYS A 395 -1.38 -12.34 -6.91
CA CYS A 395 -1.37 -13.71 -6.36
C CYS A 395 -1.86 -14.77 -7.34
N MET A 396 -2.68 -14.39 -8.33
CA MET A 396 -3.39 -15.32 -9.23
C MET A 396 -2.49 -16.33 -9.96
N PRO A 397 -1.28 -15.97 -10.48
CA PRO A 397 -0.38 -16.94 -11.09
C PRO A 397 0.06 -18.07 -10.16
N TYR A 398 0.04 -17.83 -8.87
CA TYR A 398 0.53 -18.76 -7.85
C TYR A 398 -0.58 -19.66 -7.29
N ILE A 399 -1.81 -19.14 -7.15
CA ILE A 399 -2.94 -19.83 -6.53
C ILE A 399 -4.00 -20.32 -7.54
N GLY A 400 -3.89 -19.90 -8.80
CA GLY A 400 -4.84 -20.20 -9.87
C GLY A 400 -6.09 -19.33 -9.86
N PHE A 401 -6.80 -19.32 -10.98
CA PHE A 401 -8.00 -18.50 -11.20
C PHE A 401 -9.12 -18.75 -10.18
N PRO A 402 -9.50 -20.03 -9.84
CA PRO A 402 -10.65 -20.23 -8.95
C PRO A 402 -10.48 -19.61 -7.56
N ALA A 403 -9.28 -19.72 -6.97
CA ALA A 403 -9.01 -19.16 -5.65
C ALA A 403 -8.97 -17.62 -5.70
N ALA A 404 -8.35 -17.05 -6.73
CA ALA A 404 -8.30 -15.61 -6.91
C ALA A 404 -9.69 -15.00 -7.16
N ILE A 405 -10.51 -15.57 -8.05
CA ILE A 405 -11.87 -15.10 -8.36
C ILE A 405 -12.73 -15.06 -7.09
N LYS A 406 -12.61 -16.06 -6.22
CA LYS A 406 -13.35 -16.10 -4.94
C LYS A 406 -13.01 -14.91 -4.04
N VAL A 407 -11.74 -14.53 -3.95
CA VAL A 407 -11.32 -13.36 -3.14
C VAL A 407 -11.71 -12.04 -3.81
N LEU A 408 -11.68 -11.97 -5.15
CA LEU A 408 -12.20 -10.81 -5.89
C LEU A 408 -13.69 -10.58 -5.62
N ASP A 409 -14.49 -11.64 -5.46
CA ASP A 409 -15.90 -11.52 -5.10
C ASP A 409 -16.09 -10.97 -3.68
N ILE A 410 -15.26 -11.41 -2.71
CA ILE A 410 -15.24 -10.82 -1.35
C ILE A 410 -14.94 -9.32 -1.39
N ILE A 411 -13.97 -8.88 -2.20
CA ILE A 411 -13.63 -7.44 -2.33
C ILE A 411 -14.79 -6.64 -2.94
N LYS A 412 -15.47 -7.22 -3.92
CA LYS A 412 -16.60 -6.58 -4.62
C LYS A 412 -17.78 -6.35 -3.68
N GLU A 413 -18.07 -7.30 -2.77
CA GLU A 413 -19.20 -7.25 -1.84
C GLU A 413 -18.96 -6.33 -0.61
N ALA A 414 -17.72 -5.95 -0.33
CA ALA A 414 -17.34 -5.10 0.80
C ALA A 414 -17.53 -3.61 0.49
#